data_5dbb09d8124d24dbb3ed2a78414854d1
#
_entry.id   5dbb09d8124d24dbb3ed2a78414854d1
#
_cell.length_a   1.000
_cell.length_b   1.000
_cell.length_c   1.000
_cell.angle_alpha   90.00
_cell.angle_beta   90.00
_cell.angle_gamma   90.00
#
_symmetry.space_group_name_H-M   'P 1'
#
loop_
_entity.id
_entity.type
_entity.pdbx_description
1 polymer ?
#
loop_
_entity_poly.entity_id
_entity_poly.type
_entity_poly.pdbx_seq_one_letter_code
_entity_poly.pdbx_strand_id
1 'polypeptide(L)'
;MYLVYADEQGQVYDHPSLYGLARSADMIVEIMEDELIPLPEGATLVGLPSTRPIGMDPETGEMKPLPGNVQAVGALLPQGYTRLCLPGYVKTDKDYMLPLFGYSAVVWKDGQFYVTARLSDDPEKWNPLNCDPLELKNQVKAYTSRYPENRLYEHLSNCALGYECLTASNTFLNRWEGAVPVSYSCNAGCFGCISEQPDDSGFVSPQTRMNFRPRVEELVEVMLEHLKTPESIISFGQGCEGEPSTQAKLIIEAIREVRRQTDMGYININTNAGLTDHIRGIVDAGLDLMRVSTISALDDHYNAYYRPRRYSLANVEKSLKY
;
A
#
# COMPACT_ATOMS: atom_id res chain seq x y z
N MET A 1 -8.38 2.63 -28.09
CA MET A 1 -8.34 2.33 -26.62
C MET A 1 -9.62 1.60 -26.25
N TYR A 2 -9.69 0.30 -26.60
CA TYR A 2 -10.92 -0.49 -26.48
C TYR A 2 -11.23 -0.83 -25.03
N LEU A 3 -12.53 -0.86 -24.71
CA LEU A 3 -13.06 -1.24 -23.41
C LEU A 3 -12.65 -2.69 -23.08
N VAL A 4 -12.17 -2.89 -21.85
CA VAL A 4 -11.88 -4.22 -21.30
C VAL A 4 -12.98 -4.58 -20.27
N TYR A 5 -13.47 -5.82 -20.37
CA TYR A 5 -14.51 -6.33 -19.49
C TYR A 5 -14.26 -7.82 -19.18
N ALA A 6 -14.89 -8.33 -18.13
CA ALA A 6 -14.88 -9.76 -17.82
C ALA A 6 -16.29 -10.35 -17.88
N ASP A 7 -16.40 -11.63 -18.22
CA ASP A 7 -17.63 -12.39 -18.10
C ASP A 7 -17.84 -12.88 -16.65
N GLU A 8 -18.93 -13.64 -16.42
CA GLU A 8 -19.26 -14.22 -15.12
C GLU A 8 -18.21 -15.24 -14.62
N GLN A 9 -17.45 -15.84 -15.52
CA GLN A 9 -16.40 -16.80 -15.21
C GLN A 9 -15.06 -16.11 -14.92
N GLY A 10 -15.01 -14.77 -15.07
CA GLY A 10 -13.78 -13.97 -14.87
C GLY A 10 -12.83 -13.97 -16.08
N GLN A 11 -13.28 -14.52 -17.24
CA GLN A 11 -12.50 -14.42 -18.46
C GLN A 11 -12.54 -12.98 -19.00
N VAL A 12 -11.38 -12.43 -19.30
CA VAL A 12 -11.22 -11.05 -19.75
C VAL A 12 -11.26 -10.94 -21.28
N TYR A 13 -11.98 -9.95 -21.76
CA TYR A 13 -12.16 -9.64 -23.19
C TYR A 13 -11.98 -8.15 -23.46
N ASP A 14 -11.63 -7.81 -24.70
CA ASP A 14 -11.74 -6.47 -25.24
C ASP A 14 -13.01 -6.31 -26.08
N HIS A 15 -13.60 -5.12 -26.05
CA HIS A 15 -14.79 -4.82 -26.85
C HIS A 15 -14.37 -4.37 -28.26
N PRO A 16 -15.01 -4.88 -29.32
CA PRO A 16 -14.56 -4.66 -30.70
C PRO A 16 -14.71 -3.21 -31.20
N SER A 17 -15.52 -2.38 -30.57
CA SER A 17 -15.82 -1.03 -31.05
C SER A 17 -15.93 0.06 -29.98
N LEU A 18 -16.28 -0.27 -28.73
CA LEU A 18 -16.40 0.74 -27.68
C LEU A 18 -15.06 1.04 -27.03
N TYR A 19 -14.82 2.32 -26.73
CA TYR A 19 -13.66 2.75 -25.96
C TYR A 19 -13.90 2.62 -24.47
N GLY A 20 -12.85 2.26 -23.73
CA GLY A 20 -12.84 2.20 -22.27
C GLY A 20 -12.83 3.60 -21.67
N LEU A 21 -13.54 3.75 -20.57
CA LEU A 21 -13.57 4.96 -19.77
C LEU A 21 -12.97 4.73 -18.38
N ALA A 22 -12.52 5.81 -17.79
CA ALA A 22 -12.01 5.82 -16.43
C ALA A 22 -12.96 6.59 -15.49
N ARG A 23 -12.64 6.56 -14.19
CA ARG A 23 -13.29 7.40 -13.19
C ARG A 23 -12.25 8.16 -12.39
N SER A 24 -12.46 9.47 -12.29
CA SER A 24 -11.74 10.38 -11.40
C SER A 24 -12.72 10.95 -10.38
N ALA A 25 -12.53 10.63 -9.11
CA ALA A 25 -13.51 10.87 -8.05
C ALA A 25 -14.88 10.25 -8.40
N ASP A 26 -15.93 11.07 -8.56
CA ASP A 26 -17.29 10.66 -8.92
C ASP A 26 -17.62 10.83 -10.42
N MET A 27 -16.69 11.38 -11.19
CA MET A 27 -16.87 11.64 -12.62
C MET A 27 -16.35 10.49 -13.48
N ILE A 28 -17.13 10.12 -14.51
CA ILE A 28 -16.64 9.29 -15.61
C ILE A 28 -15.88 10.20 -16.57
N VAL A 29 -14.65 9.81 -16.91
CA VAL A 29 -13.73 10.57 -17.74
C VAL A 29 -13.18 9.75 -18.89
N GLU A 30 -12.85 10.40 -19.99
CA GLU A 30 -12.08 9.77 -21.07
C GLU A 30 -10.64 9.54 -20.59
N ILE A 31 -10.03 8.47 -21.08
CA ILE A 31 -8.64 8.14 -20.81
C ILE A 31 -7.78 8.85 -21.86
N MET A 32 -6.84 9.65 -21.40
CA MET A 32 -5.89 10.33 -22.26
C MET A 32 -4.71 9.41 -22.60
N GLU A 33 -4.19 9.53 -23.83
CA GLU A 33 -3.11 8.66 -24.29
C GLU A 33 -1.83 8.78 -23.46
N ASP A 34 -1.54 9.97 -22.99
CA ASP A 34 -0.39 10.26 -22.15
C ASP A 34 -0.54 9.77 -20.70
N GLU A 35 -1.72 9.31 -20.29
CA GLU A 35 -1.97 8.65 -19.00
C GLU A 35 -1.67 7.15 -19.01
N LEU A 36 -1.49 6.59 -20.22
CA LEU A 36 -1.35 5.15 -20.43
C LEU A 36 0.11 4.70 -20.37
N ILE A 37 0.33 3.57 -19.72
CA ILE A 37 1.54 2.76 -19.84
C ILE A 37 1.14 1.32 -20.18
N PRO A 38 1.99 0.53 -20.87
CA PRO A 38 1.76 -0.90 -20.99
C PRO A 38 1.53 -1.53 -19.61
N LEU A 39 0.66 -2.56 -19.54
CA LEU A 39 0.40 -3.28 -18.29
C LEU A 39 1.74 -3.77 -17.71
N PRO A 40 2.15 -3.32 -16.50
CA PRO A 40 3.44 -3.71 -15.93
C PRO A 40 3.51 -5.21 -15.65
N GLU A 41 4.71 -5.76 -15.76
CA GLU A 41 5.00 -7.11 -15.30
C GLU A 41 4.67 -7.24 -13.81
N GLY A 42 4.06 -8.34 -13.40
CA GLY A 42 3.59 -8.54 -12.02
C GLY A 42 2.25 -7.87 -11.69
N ALA A 43 1.63 -7.13 -12.63
CA ALA A 43 0.27 -6.65 -12.47
C ALA A 43 -0.76 -7.79 -12.66
N THR A 44 -1.87 -7.69 -11.94
CA THR A 44 -2.97 -8.67 -12.02
C THR A 44 -4.25 -7.99 -12.49
N LEU A 45 -4.89 -8.55 -13.53
CA LEU A 45 -6.22 -8.14 -13.93
C LEU A 45 -7.27 -8.83 -13.05
N VAL A 46 -8.23 -8.04 -12.56
CA VAL A 46 -9.31 -8.54 -11.70
C VAL A 46 -10.66 -8.04 -12.17
N GLY A 47 -11.64 -8.95 -12.23
CA GLY A 47 -13.04 -8.58 -12.39
C GLY A 47 -13.56 -7.90 -11.13
N LEU A 48 -14.41 -6.90 -11.30
CA LEU A 48 -15.01 -6.13 -10.21
C LEU A 48 -16.46 -6.58 -10.00
N PRO A 49 -16.76 -7.41 -9.00
CA PRO A 49 -18.13 -7.90 -8.76
C PRO A 49 -19.12 -6.76 -8.53
N SER A 50 -20.38 -6.98 -8.89
CA SER A 50 -21.44 -5.99 -8.75
C SER A 50 -21.17 -4.65 -9.44
N THR A 51 -20.42 -4.70 -10.54
CA THR A 51 -20.19 -3.55 -11.41
C THR A 51 -20.51 -3.87 -12.86
N ARG A 52 -20.72 -2.84 -13.66
CA ARG A 52 -20.90 -2.93 -15.10
C ARG A 52 -20.03 -1.87 -15.77
N PRO A 53 -19.12 -2.24 -16.69
CA PRO A 53 -18.22 -1.28 -17.32
C PRO A 53 -18.99 -0.30 -18.18
N ILE A 54 -18.49 0.94 -18.27
CA ILE A 54 -19.02 1.97 -19.15
C ILE A 54 -18.10 2.08 -20.35
N GLY A 55 -18.70 1.91 -21.55
CA GLY A 55 -18.01 2.14 -22.82
C GLY A 55 -18.50 3.42 -23.48
N MET A 56 -17.65 4.02 -24.30
CA MET A 56 -17.97 5.15 -25.16
C MET A 56 -17.91 4.74 -26.62
N ASP A 57 -18.93 5.09 -27.37
CA ASP A 57 -18.92 4.99 -28.82
C ASP A 57 -18.02 6.11 -29.38
N PRO A 58 -16.91 5.76 -30.08
CA PRO A 58 -15.95 6.77 -30.55
C PRO A 58 -16.48 7.66 -31.69
N GLU A 59 -17.55 7.25 -32.38
CA GLU A 59 -18.14 8.04 -33.47
C GLU A 59 -19.15 9.06 -32.95
N THR A 60 -19.95 8.68 -31.95
CA THR A 60 -21.03 9.52 -31.41
C THR A 60 -20.71 10.20 -30.09
N GLY A 61 -19.70 9.72 -29.37
CA GLY A 61 -19.38 10.15 -28.01
C GLY A 61 -20.39 9.66 -26.95
N GLU A 62 -21.35 8.80 -27.35
CA GLU A 62 -22.34 8.28 -26.42
C GLU A 62 -21.69 7.32 -25.40
N MET A 63 -21.86 7.61 -24.11
CA MET A 63 -21.39 6.79 -23.01
C MET A 63 -22.53 5.93 -22.46
N LYS A 64 -22.30 4.60 -22.39
CA LYS A 64 -23.32 3.67 -21.88
C LYS A 64 -22.72 2.48 -21.17
N PRO A 65 -23.41 1.96 -20.13
CA PRO A 65 -23.03 0.69 -19.52
C PRO A 65 -23.16 -0.45 -20.55
N LEU A 66 -22.18 -1.35 -20.56
CA LEU A 66 -22.21 -2.53 -21.44
C LEU A 66 -23.37 -3.45 -21.03
N PRO A 67 -24.21 -3.92 -21.97
CA PRO A 67 -25.32 -4.82 -21.67
C PRO A 67 -24.81 -6.24 -21.30
N GLY A 68 -25.69 -7.02 -20.66
CA GLY A 68 -25.39 -8.41 -20.30
C GLY A 68 -24.81 -8.58 -18.91
N ASN A 69 -24.47 -9.81 -18.57
CA ASN A 69 -23.88 -10.22 -17.31
C ASN A 69 -22.34 -10.13 -17.40
N VAL A 70 -21.83 -8.91 -17.38
CA VAL A 70 -20.40 -8.61 -17.48
C VAL A 70 -19.97 -7.73 -16.32
N GLN A 71 -18.68 -7.79 -15.99
CA GLN A 71 -18.05 -7.03 -14.92
C GLN A 71 -17.00 -6.06 -15.49
N ALA A 72 -16.84 -4.90 -14.85
CA ALA A 72 -15.70 -4.06 -15.11
C ALA A 72 -14.40 -4.78 -14.69
N VAL A 73 -13.31 -4.45 -15.35
CA VAL A 73 -11.97 -4.97 -15.05
C VAL A 73 -11.11 -3.84 -14.50
N GLY A 74 -10.37 -4.14 -13.46
CA GLY A 74 -9.32 -3.27 -12.93
C GLY A 74 -7.98 -3.99 -12.94
N ALA A 75 -6.88 -3.24 -12.94
CA ALA A 75 -5.55 -3.78 -12.73
C ALA A 75 -5.08 -3.47 -11.31
N LEU A 76 -4.57 -4.47 -10.62
CA LEU A 76 -3.75 -4.32 -9.41
C LEU A 76 -2.30 -4.17 -9.85
N LEU A 77 -1.73 -3.00 -9.61
CA LEU A 77 -0.38 -2.68 -10.01
C LEU A 77 0.63 -3.15 -8.95
N PRO A 78 1.82 -3.59 -9.34
CA PRO A 78 2.91 -3.80 -8.39
C PRO A 78 3.30 -2.47 -7.75
N GLN A 79 4.01 -2.54 -6.63
CA GLN A 79 4.60 -1.34 -6.01
C GLN A 79 5.58 -0.66 -7.00
N GLY A 80 5.81 0.62 -6.81
CA GLY A 80 6.60 1.43 -7.75
C GLY A 80 5.78 2.10 -8.85
N TYR A 81 4.47 1.88 -8.89
CA TYR A 81 3.55 2.53 -9.82
C TYR A 81 2.46 3.30 -9.09
N THR A 82 2.16 4.49 -9.57
CA THR A 82 1.05 5.32 -9.08
C THR A 82 -0.12 5.25 -10.05
N ARG A 83 -1.27 4.78 -9.57
CA ARG A 83 -2.53 4.82 -10.30
C ARG A 83 -2.97 6.26 -10.53
N LEU A 84 -3.45 6.57 -11.76
CA LEU A 84 -4.04 7.87 -12.10
C LEU A 84 -5.57 7.84 -11.99
N CYS A 85 -6.22 6.83 -12.58
CA CYS A 85 -7.68 6.74 -12.61
C CYS A 85 -8.17 5.36 -12.19
N LEU A 86 -9.38 5.32 -11.64
CA LEU A 86 -10.15 4.10 -11.38
C LEU A 86 -10.83 3.59 -12.65
N PRO A 87 -11.22 2.31 -12.75
CA PRO A 87 -12.06 1.82 -13.82
C PRO A 87 -13.40 2.56 -13.88
N GLY A 88 -13.87 2.88 -15.10
CA GLY A 88 -15.18 3.49 -15.35
C GLY A 88 -16.28 2.44 -15.29
N TYR A 89 -17.15 2.49 -14.28
CA TYR A 89 -18.28 1.55 -14.14
C TYR A 89 -19.47 2.17 -13.42
N VAL A 90 -20.63 1.53 -13.57
CA VAL A 90 -21.79 1.72 -12.70
C VAL A 90 -21.91 0.52 -11.77
N LYS A 91 -22.34 0.75 -10.52
CA LYS A 91 -22.67 -0.32 -9.58
C LYS A 91 -24.01 -0.96 -9.97
N THR A 92 -24.08 -2.30 -9.99
CA THR A 92 -25.31 -3.07 -10.17
C THR A 92 -25.96 -3.40 -8.83
N ASP A 93 -25.17 -3.49 -7.78
CA ASP A 93 -25.59 -3.58 -6.38
C ASP A 93 -24.94 -2.41 -5.61
N LYS A 94 -25.77 -1.52 -5.07
CA LYS A 94 -25.31 -0.32 -4.35
C LYS A 94 -24.69 -0.63 -2.99
N ASP A 95 -25.12 -1.73 -2.39
CA ASP A 95 -24.69 -2.16 -1.05
C ASP A 95 -23.40 -2.98 -1.11
N TYR A 96 -23.06 -3.51 -2.29
CA TYR A 96 -21.80 -4.25 -2.44
C TYR A 96 -20.59 -3.32 -2.35
N MET A 97 -19.67 -3.68 -1.48
CA MET A 97 -18.41 -2.97 -1.28
C MET A 97 -17.26 -3.79 -1.86
N LEU A 98 -16.53 -3.20 -2.82
CA LEU A 98 -15.32 -3.82 -3.35
C LEU A 98 -14.24 -3.90 -2.25
N PRO A 99 -13.43 -4.97 -2.20
CA PRO A 99 -12.26 -5.03 -1.32
C PRO A 99 -11.35 -3.80 -1.48
N LEU A 100 -10.63 -3.44 -0.41
CA LEU A 100 -9.73 -2.28 -0.38
C LEU A 100 -8.43 -2.54 -1.15
N PHE A 101 -8.50 -2.52 -2.47
CA PHE A 101 -7.35 -2.58 -3.36
C PHE A 101 -7.24 -1.33 -4.24
N GLY A 102 -6.06 -1.11 -4.80
CA GLY A 102 -5.79 -0.01 -5.74
C GLY A 102 -6.10 -0.40 -7.17
N TYR A 103 -7.37 -0.37 -7.58
CA TYR A 103 -7.78 -0.69 -8.95
C TYR A 103 -7.40 0.42 -9.93
N SER A 104 -6.61 0.13 -10.96
CA SER A 104 -6.31 1.04 -12.06
C SER A 104 -7.21 0.74 -13.26
N ALA A 105 -7.61 1.78 -14.02
CA ALA A 105 -8.36 1.59 -15.26
C ALA A 105 -7.49 0.87 -16.31
N VAL A 106 -8.13 -0.02 -17.08
CA VAL A 106 -7.50 -0.88 -18.08
C VAL A 106 -8.17 -0.67 -19.43
N VAL A 107 -7.37 -0.62 -20.48
CA VAL A 107 -7.82 -0.62 -21.88
C VAL A 107 -6.99 -1.58 -22.72
N TRP A 108 -7.54 -2.02 -23.85
CA TRP A 108 -6.84 -2.76 -24.87
C TRP A 108 -6.43 -1.81 -26.01
N LYS A 109 -5.16 -1.80 -26.37
CA LYS A 109 -4.62 -0.98 -27.44
C LYS A 109 -3.45 -1.69 -28.10
N ASP A 110 -3.35 -1.63 -29.43
CA ASP A 110 -2.21 -2.14 -30.22
C ASP A 110 -1.81 -3.59 -29.87
N GLY A 111 -2.81 -4.46 -29.58
CA GLY A 111 -2.56 -5.88 -29.31
C GLY A 111 -2.11 -6.20 -27.89
N GLN A 112 -2.22 -5.26 -26.94
CA GLN A 112 -1.85 -5.48 -25.52
C GLN A 112 -2.68 -4.64 -24.56
N PHE A 113 -2.61 -4.98 -23.26
CA PHE A 113 -3.25 -4.21 -22.20
C PHE A 113 -2.42 -2.98 -21.82
N TYR A 114 -3.11 -1.87 -21.59
CA TYR A 114 -2.59 -0.64 -21.02
C TYR A 114 -3.35 -0.26 -19.77
N VAL A 115 -2.69 0.47 -18.87
CA VAL A 115 -3.27 0.94 -17.60
C VAL A 115 -3.02 2.43 -17.41
N THR A 116 -3.95 3.11 -16.73
CA THR A 116 -3.79 4.53 -16.35
C THR A 116 -2.88 4.62 -15.12
N ALA A 117 -1.58 4.77 -15.34
CA ALA A 117 -0.58 4.80 -14.28
C ALA A 117 0.66 5.62 -14.66
N ARG A 118 1.48 5.90 -13.64
CA ARG A 118 2.84 6.43 -13.79
C ARG A 118 3.82 5.56 -13.01
N LEU A 119 4.99 5.36 -13.57
CA LEU A 119 6.13 4.83 -12.83
C LEU A 119 6.59 5.88 -11.81
N SER A 120 6.64 5.52 -10.54
CA SER A 120 6.97 6.41 -9.42
C SER A 120 8.22 5.98 -8.65
N ASP A 121 8.71 4.76 -8.86
CA ASP A 121 9.91 4.22 -8.24
C ASP A 121 10.56 3.18 -9.17
N ASP A 122 11.74 2.68 -8.81
CA ASP A 122 12.44 1.62 -9.54
C ASP A 122 11.60 0.32 -9.54
N PRO A 123 11.09 -0.12 -10.71
CA PRO A 123 10.22 -1.29 -10.79
C PRO A 123 10.93 -2.59 -10.39
N GLU A 124 12.25 -2.68 -10.59
CA GLU A 124 13.01 -3.88 -10.24
C GLU A 124 13.06 -4.12 -8.73
N LYS A 125 13.04 -3.05 -7.93
CA LYS A 125 13.00 -3.16 -6.46
C LYS A 125 11.70 -3.78 -5.97
N TRP A 126 10.59 -3.50 -6.65
CA TRP A 126 9.23 -3.86 -6.23
C TRP A 126 8.57 -4.93 -7.09
N ASN A 127 9.30 -5.52 -8.06
CA ASN A 127 8.75 -6.59 -8.86
C ASN A 127 8.53 -7.85 -7.99
N PRO A 128 7.28 -8.32 -7.81
CA PRO A 128 6.98 -9.50 -7.01
C PRO A 128 7.61 -10.79 -7.57
N LEU A 129 7.89 -10.83 -8.88
CA LEU A 129 8.54 -11.97 -9.53
C LEU A 129 10.01 -12.14 -9.11
N ASN A 130 10.64 -11.08 -8.56
CA ASN A 130 11.98 -11.15 -7.98
C ASN A 130 11.99 -11.73 -6.55
N CYS A 131 10.86 -12.17 -6.03
CA CYS A 131 10.73 -12.83 -4.74
C CYS A 131 10.47 -14.31 -4.94
N ASP A 132 11.52 -15.15 -4.91
CA ASP A 132 11.36 -16.62 -5.00
C ASP A 132 10.62 -17.13 -3.75
N PRO A 133 9.42 -17.74 -3.91
CA PRO A 133 8.64 -18.24 -2.78
C PRO A 133 9.35 -19.35 -1.98
N LEU A 134 10.21 -20.15 -2.62
CA LEU A 134 10.94 -21.22 -1.94
C LEU A 134 12.09 -20.63 -1.11
N GLU A 135 12.83 -19.68 -1.67
CA GLU A 135 13.87 -18.97 -0.95
C GLU A 135 13.28 -18.21 0.25
N LEU A 136 12.17 -17.49 0.05
CA LEU A 136 11.47 -16.78 1.13
C LEU A 136 11.09 -17.73 2.28
N LYS A 137 10.47 -18.87 1.98
CA LYS A 137 10.12 -19.89 3.01
C LYS A 137 11.33 -20.39 3.77
N ASN A 138 12.45 -20.62 3.09
CA ASN A 138 13.68 -21.08 3.70
C ASN A 138 14.28 -19.99 4.62
N GLN A 139 14.29 -18.74 4.18
CA GLN A 139 14.78 -17.60 4.98
C GLN A 139 13.89 -17.36 6.20
N VAL A 140 12.57 -17.36 6.04
CA VAL A 140 11.62 -17.24 7.16
C VAL A 140 11.92 -18.31 8.23
N LYS A 141 12.08 -19.57 7.81
CA LYS A 141 12.42 -20.67 8.73
C LYS A 141 13.78 -20.45 9.41
N ALA A 142 14.79 -19.99 8.68
CA ALA A 142 16.11 -19.70 9.23
C ALA A 142 16.08 -18.63 10.31
N TYR A 143 15.39 -17.49 10.04
CA TYR A 143 15.29 -16.38 11.00
C TYR A 143 14.45 -16.74 12.22
N THR A 144 13.29 -17.36 12.06
CA THR A 144 12.46 -17.79 13.20
C THR A 144 13.13 -18.85 14.06
N SER A 145 13.97 -19.72 13.47
CA SER A 145 14.77 -20.68 14.24
C SER A 145 15.97 -20.04 14.94
N ARG A 146 16.59 -19.03 14.31
CA ARG A 146 17.73 -18.31 14.89
C ARG A 146 17.33 -17.39 16.04
N TYR A 147 16.12 -16.79 15.95
CA TYR A 147 15.58 -15.83 16.90
C TYR A 147 14.23 -16.28 17.47
N PRO A 148 14.16 -17.44 18.16
CA PRO A 148 12.88 -18.03 18.59
C PRO A 148 12.11 -17.18 19.60
N GLU A 149 12.80 -16.29 20.33
CA GLU A 149 12.20 -15.41 21.34
C GLU A 149 11.78 -14.04 20.76
N ASN A 150 12.07 -13.77 19.48
CA ASN A 150 11.73 -12.53 18.82
C ASN A 150 10.38 -12.65 18.09
N ARG A 151 9.33 -12.12 18.73
CA ARG A 151 7.95 -12.17 18.23
C ARG A 151 7.72 -11.39 16.93
N LEU A 152 8.63 -10.45 16.60
CA LEU A 152 8.54 -9.69 15.36
C LEU A 152 8.79 -10.59 14.14
N TYR A 153 9.72 -11.55 14.22
CA TYR A 153 9.92 -12.48 13.12
C TYR A 153 8.71 -13.39 12.89
N GLU A 154 8.00 -13.80 13.96
CA GLU A 154 6.74 -14.55 13.82
C GLU A 154 5.66 -13.69 13.14
N HIS A 155 5.48 -12.44 13.60
CA HIS A 155 4.52 -11.50 13.00
C HIS A 155 4.85 -11.21 11.53
N LEU A 156 6.12 -10.89 11.22
CA LEU A 156 6.58 -10.63 9.85
C LEU A 156 6.48 -11.87 8.95
N SER A 157 6.65 -13.08 9.49
CA SER A 157 6.46 -14.31 8.72
C SER A 157 5.03 -14.47 8.24
N ASN A 158 4.04 -14.15 9.09
CA ASN A 158 2.64 -14.13 8.69
C ASN A 158 2.36 -13.05 7.63
N CYS A 159 2.97 -11.87 7.76
CA CYS A 159 2.85 -10.82 6.74
C CYS A 159 3.48 -11.24 5.40
N ALA A 160 4.65 -11.87 5.42
CA ALA A 160 5.37 -12.29 4.22
C ALA A 160 4.69 -13.48 3.50
N LEU A 161 4.31 -14.52 4.26
CA LEU A 161 3.79 -15.77 3.70
C LEU A 161 2.27 -15.82 3.57
N GLY A 162 1.54 -15.11 4.45
CA GLY A 162 0.08 -15.10 4.48
C GLY A 162 -0.54 -13.95 3.70
N TYR A 163 0.07 -12.77 3.77
CA TYR A 163 -0.42 -11.56 3.06
C TYR A 163 0.43 -11.19 1.84
N GLU A 164 1.48 -11.96 1.53
CA GLU A 164 2.39 -11.69 0.40
C GLU A 164 2.98 -10.27 0.43
N CYS A 165 3.21 -9.73 1.64
CA CYS A 165 3.73 -8.39 1.84
C CYS A 165 5.21 -8.31 1.43
N LEU A 166 5.51 -7.60 0.36
CA LEU A 166 6.88 -7.46 -0.17
C LEU A 166 7.84 -6.84 0.84
N THR A 167 7.41 -5.85 1.63
CA THR A 167 8.28 -5.24 2.65
C THR A 167 8.64 -6.23 3.75
N ALA A 168 7.70 -7.07 4.17
CA ALA A 168 7.99 -8.15 5.12
C ALA A 168 8.90 -9.23 4.49
N SER A 169 8.66 -9.59 3.23
CA SER A 169 9.52 -10.51 2.47
C SER A 169 10.93 -9.97 2.33
N ASN A 170 11.09 -8.68 2.04
CA ASN A 170 12.38 -8.01 1.95
C ASN A 170 13.16 -8.05 3.28
N THR A 171 12.48 -8.04 4.43
CA THR A 171 13.14 -8.18 5.74
C THR A 171 13.86 -9.53 5.84
N PHE A 172 13.23 -10.61 5.39
CA PHE A 172 13.84 -11.95 5.41
C PHE A 172 14.88 -12.17 4.30
N LEU A 173 14.68 -11.54 3.15
CA LEU A 173 15.58 -11.66 1.99
C LEU A 173 16.72 -10.63 2.01
N ASN A 174 16.79 -9.77 3.02
CA ASN A 174 17.74 -8.65 3.10
C ASN A 174 17.74 -7.78 1.84
N ARG A 175 16.57 -7.53 1.27
CA ARG A 175 16.39 -6.63 0.13
C ARG A 175 16.20 -5.20 0.63
N TRP A 176 16.23 -4.25 -0.26
CA TRP A 176 16.43 -2.82 -0.01
C TRP A 176 15.56 -2.17 1.08
N GLU A 177 14.26 -2.46 1.20
CA GLU A 177 13.41 -1.92 2.27
C GLU A 177 12.71 -3.03 3.05
N GLY A 178 13.06 -3.18 4.31
CA GLY A 178 12.47 -4.10 5.27
C GLY A 178 11.53 -3.41 6.27
N ALA A 179 10.81 -4.20 7.05
CA ALA A 179 9.84 -3.77 8.06
C ALA A 179 10.29 -4.05 9.48
N VAL A 180 10.04 -3.11 10.38
CA VAL A 180 10.21 -3.29 11.83
C VAL A 180 8.98 -2.72 12.57
N PRO A 181 7.86 -3.47 12.63
CA PRO A 181 6.63 -2.98 13.27
C PRO A 181 6.82 -2.79 14.78
N VAL A 182 6.22 -1.70 15.33
CA VAL A 182 6.43 -1.31 16.72
C VAL A 182 5.14 -1.00 17.48
N SER A 183 4.04 -0.67 16.77
CA SER A 183 2.84 -0.17 17.43
C SER A 183 1.60 -1.02 17.19
N TYR A 184 1.02 -1.53 18.25
CA TYR A 184 -0.29 -2.18 18.27
C TYR A 184 -1.46 -1.19 18.30
N SER A 185 -1.21 0.10 18.55
CA SER A 185 -2.23 1.13 18.71
C SER A 185 -2.07 2.27 17.71
N CYS A 186 -3.19 2.96 17.43
CA CYS A 186 -3.21 4.11 16.52
C CYS A 186 -4.00 5.26 17.14
N ASN A 187 -3.56 6.49 16.88
CA ASN A 187 -4.25 7.73 17.24
C ASN A 187 -5.13 8.30 16.13
N ALA A 188 -5.45 7.49 15.12
CA ALA A 188 -6.33 7.82 14.02
C ALA A 188 -7.35 6.69 13.76
N GLY A 189 -8.38 6.97 12.98
CA GLY A 189 -9.39 6.01 12.53
C GLY A 189 -9.62 6.13 11.04
N CYS A 190 -8.54 5.96 10.25
CA CYS A 190 -8.52 6.22 8.81
C CYS A 190 -9.50 5.36 8.04
N PHE A 191 -10.21 5.96 7.10
CA PHE A 191 -11.18 5.27 6.24
C PHE A 191 -10.55 4.17 5.38
N GLY A 192 -9.29 4.32 4.99
CA GLY A 192 -8.54 3.36 4.17
C GLY A 192 -7.51 2.55 4.96
N CYS A 193 -7.68 2.39 6.28
CA CYS A 193 -6.75 1.60 7.08
C CYS A 193 -6.80 0.12 6.67
N ILE A 194 -5.64 -0.45 6.35
CA ILE A 194 -5.55 -1.85 5.89
C ILE A 194 -5.43 -2.85 7.04
N SER A 195 -5.18 -2.42 8.26
CA SER A 195 -5.00 -3.30 9.43
C SER A 195 -6.11 -3.20 10.48
N GLU A 196 -6.94 -2.18 10.43
CA GLU A 196 -8.06 -2.01 11.37
C GLU A 196 -9.12 -1.10 10.77
N GLN A 197 -10.18 -1.66 10.24
CA GLN A 197 -11.35 -0.91 9.80
C GLN A 197 -12.34 -0.75 10.95
N PRO A 198 -13.03 0.40 11.06
CA PRO A 198 -14.16 0.53 11.95
C PRO A 198 -15.24 -0.50 11.64
N ASP A 199 -15.94 -1.02 12.67
CA ASP A 199 -16.99 -2.03 12.51
C ASP A 199 -18.13 -1.58 11.58
N ASP A 200 -18.38 -0.27 11.52
CA ASP A 200 -19.40 0.38 10.69
C ASP A 200 -18.93 0.74 9.28
N SER A 201 -17.70 0.42 8.92
CA SER A 201 -17.11 0.79 7.62
C SER A 201 -17.65 -0.02 6.44
N GLY A 202 -18.16 -1.22 6.70
CA GLY A 202 -18.56 -2.21 5.70
C GLY A 202 -17.38 -2.90 4.98
N PHE A 203 -16.14 -2.60 5.37
CA PHE A 203 -14.92 -3.22 4.82
C PHE A 203 -14.30 -4.21 5.78
N VAL A 204 -13.75 -5.28 5.22
CA VAL A 204 -12.86 -6.18 5.96
C VAL A 204 -11.43 -5.67 5.83
N SER A 205 -10.68 -5.64 6.94
CA SER A 205 -9.26 -5.26 6.92
C SER A 205 -8.45 -6.30 6.14
N PRO A 206 -7.69 -5.89 5.11
CA PRO A 206 -6.86 -6.80 4.32
C PRO A 206 -5.74 -7.49 5.12
N GLN A 207 -5.29 -6.86 6.19
CA GLN A 207 -4.22 -7.37 7.07
C GLN A 207 -4.67 -7.32 8.53
N THR A 208 -4.02 -8.12 9.36
CA THR A 208 -4.21 -8.09 10.82
C THR A 208 -3.15 -7.21 11.45
N ARG A 209 -3.59 -6.23 12.26
CA ARG A 209 -2.69 -5.41 13.06
C ARG A 209 -2.00 -6.24 14.13
N MET A 210 -0.70 -5.96 14.37
CA MET A 210 0.02 -6.55 15.49
C MET A 210 -0.73 -6.27 16.82
N ASN A 211 -0.71 -7.25 17.73
CA ASN A 211 -1.46 -7.21 19.00
C ASN A 211 -0.57 -7.21 20.25
N PHE A 212 0.74 -6.97 20.08
CA PHE A 212 1.70 -6.93 21.18
C PHE A 212 2.60 -5.70 21.07
N ARG A 213 3.22 -5.33 22.18
CA ARG A 213 4.29 -4.35 22.22
C ARG A 213 5.63 -5.08 22.17
N PRO A 214 6.50 -4.81 21.18
CA PRO A 214 7.83 -5.41 21.16
C PRO A 214 8.74 -4.84 22.25
N ARG A 215 9.81 -5.56 22.56
CA ARG A 215 10.92 -5.07 23.37
C ARG A 215 11.94 -4.36 22.50
N VAL A 216 12.81 -3.54 23.11
CA VAL A 216 13.89 -2.85 22.38
C VAL A 216 14.81 -3.85 21.68
N GLU A 217 15.14 -4.94 22.36
CA GLU A 217 16.01 -6.00 21.85
C GLU A 217 15.44 -6.64 20.58
N GLU A 218 14.11 -6.88 20.54
CA GLU A 218 13.43 -7.45 19.38
C GLU A 218 13.52 -6.51 18.18
N LEU A 219 13.38 -5.20 18.39
CA LEU A 219 13.54 -4.19 17.33
C LEU A 219 14.99 -4.13 16.83
N VAL A 220 15.94 -4.04 17.75
CA VAL A 220 17.37 -3.92 17.42
C VAL A 220 17.86 -5.14 16.64
N GLU A 221 17.46 -6.36 17.00
CA GLU A 221 17.80 -7.57 16.25
C GLU A 221 17.31 -7.51 14.81
N VAL A 222 16.04 -7.15 14.57
CA VAL A 222 15.50 -7.03 13.21
C VAL A 222 16.20 -5.93 12.41
N MET A 223 16.43 -4.76 13.05
CA MET A 223 17.08 -3.63 12.39
C MET A 223 18.53 -3.96 12.01
N LEU A 224 19.33 -4.55 12.89
CA LEU A 224 20.73 -4.89 12.61
C LEU A 224 20.87 -6.01 11.58
N GLU A 225 19.96 -6.98 11.56
CA GLU A 225 19.97 -8.04 10.54
C GLU A 225 19.66 -7.48 9.15
N HIS A 226 18.90 -6.40 9.04
CA HIS A 226 18.55 -5.79 7.76
C HIS A 226 19.54 -4.71 7.31
N LEU A 227 20.06 -3.89 8.23
CA LEU A 227 20.95 -2.76 7.93
C LEU A 227 22.40 -3.22 7.68
N LYS A 228 22.62 -4.02 6.62
CA LYS A 228 23.92 -4.61 6.28
C LYS A 228 24.61 -3.97 5.07
N THR A 229 23.88 -3.13 4.32
CA THR A 229 24.38 -2.41 3.15
C THR A 229 24.05 -0.93 3.25
N PRO A 230 24.81 -0.03 2.58
CA PRO A 230 24.52 1.41 2.59
C PRO A 230 23.14 1.77 2.02
N GLU A 231 22.60 0.97 1.11
CA GLU A 231 21.32 1.23 0.43
C GLU A 231 20.12 0.60 1.15
N SER A 232 20.35 -0.20 2.21
CA SER A 232 19.28 -0.83 2.95
C SER A 232 18.46 0.21 3.72
N ILE A 233 17.14 0.02 3.74
CA ILE A 233 16.19 0.84 4.50
C ILE A 233 15.43 -0.06 5.45
N ILE A 234 15.33 0.30 6.73
CA ILE A 234 14.45 -0.35 7.68
C ILE A 234 13.35 0.62 8.12
N SER A 235 12.09 0.21 8.03
CA SER A 235 10.95 1.10 8.15
C SER A 235 10.02 0.71 9.29
N PHE A 236 9.78 1.66 10.19
CA PHE A 236 8.63 1.67 11.11
C PHE A 236 7.36 2.15 10.37
N GLY A 237 6.18 1.83 10.87
CA GLY A 237 4.91 2.33 10.32
C GLY A 237 4.43 1.59 9.09
N GLN A 238 4.51 0.27 9.11
CA GLN A 238 4.02 -0.58 8.04
C GLN A 238 2.50 -0.84 8.17
N GLY A 239 1.88 -1.38 7.11
CA GLY A 239 0.44 -1.64 7.10
C GLY A 239 -0.07 -2.60 8.17
N CYS A 240 0.80 -3.46 8.70
CA CYS A 240 0.48 -4.45 9.73
C CYS A 240 0.57 -3.91 11.17
N GLU A 241 0.73 -2.62 11.36
CA GLU A 241 0.82 -1.98 12.67
C GLU A 241 -0.07 -0.73 12.77
N GLY A 242 -0.13 -0.11 13.95
CA GLY A 242 -0.78 1.17 14.18
C GLY A 242 0.13 2.36 13.86
N GLU A 243 -0.05 3.47 14.59
CA GLU A 243 0.79 4.65 14.43
C GLU A 243 2.10 4.50 15.24
N PRO A 244 3.27 4.41 14.58
CA PRO A 244 4.55 4.16 15.25
C PRO A 244 4.94 5.26 16.25
N SER A 245 4.64 6.53 15.94
CA SER A 245 4.99 7.64 16.85
C SER A 245 4.32 7.57 18.22
N THR A 246 3.27 6.75 18.40
CA THR A 246 2.69 6.46 19.73
C THR A 246 3.65 5.68 20.62
N GLN A 247 4.66 5.01 20.03
CA GLN A 247 5.71 4.26 20.73
C GLN A 247 7.08 4.96 20.68
N ALA A 248 7.10 6.30 20.62
CA ALA A 248 8.31 7.10 20.42
C ALA A 248 9.48 6.72 21.34
N LYS A 249 9.22 6.46 22.64
CA LYS A 249 10.29 6.06 23.58
C LYS A 249 11.01 4.80 23.14
N LEU A 250 10.24 3.80 22.70
CA LEU A 250 10.77 2.53 22.24
C LEU A 250 11.57 2.68 20.95
N ILE A 251 11.07 3.49 20.00
CA ILE A 251 11.77 3.81 18.75
C ILE A 251 13.07 4.54 19.03
N ILE A 252 13.05 5.56 19.90
CA ILE A 252 14.23 6.34 20.29
C ILE A 252 15.34 5.44 20.87
N GLU A 253 14.95 4.53 21.76
CA GLU A 253 15.90 3.59 22.38
C GLU A 253 16.46 2.63 21.33
N ALA A 254 15.63 2.09 20.46
CA ALA A 254 16.07 1.19 19.37
C ALA A 254 17.00 1.89 18.38
N ILE A 255 16.65 3.09 17.90
CA ILE A 255 17.51 3.87 16.98
C ILE A 255 18.87 4.13 17.59
N ARG A 256 18.92 4.63 18.84
CA ARG A 256 20.18 4.91 19.52
C ARG A 256 21.04 3.67 19.69
N GLU A 257 20.41 2.53 20.03
CA GLU A 257 21.14 1.28 20.18
C GLU A 257 21.70 0.78 18.85
N VAL A 258 20.91 0.83 17.77
CA VAL A 258 21.34 0.47 16.41
C VAL A 258 22.47 1.37 15.95
N ARG A 259 22.35 2.70 16.09
CA ARG A 259 23.38 3.66 15.64
C ARG A 259 24.66 3.63 16.46
N ARG A 260 24.66 3.05 17.68
CA ARG A 260 25.89 2.72 18.39
C ARG A 260 26.67 1.55 17.79
N GLN A 261 26.00 0.68 17.01
CA GLN A 261 26.58 -0.55 16.45
C GLN A 261 26.87 -0.43 14.96
N THR A 262 26.10 0.38 14.21
CA THR A 262 26.26 0.55 12.76
C THR A 262 25.79 1.91 12.27
N ASP A 263 26.51 2.47 11.30
CA ASP A 263 26.09 3.64 10.51
C ASP A 263 25.50 3.21 9.14
N MET A 264 25.35 1.90 8.89
CA MET A 264 24.89 1.38 7.61
C MET A 264 23.40 1.60 7.42
N GLY A 265 23.00 1.87 6.17
CA GLY A 265 21.62 1.99 5.73
C GLY A 265 20.84 3.14 6.36
N TYR A 266 19.57 3.21 6.05
CA TYR A 266 18.68 4.28 6.47
C TYR A 266 17.58 3.74 7.39
N ILE A 267 17.25 4.50 8.43
CA ILE A 267 16.10 4.25 9.31
C ILE A 267 14.97 5.19 8.90
N ASN A 268 13.84 4.62 8.50
CA ASN A 268 12.67 5.34 8.04
C ASN A 268 11.48 5.16 9.01
N ILE A 269 10.58 6.14 9.01
CA ILE A 269 9.28 6.05 9.66
C ILE A 269 8.16 6.48 8.69
N ASN A 270 7.13 5.65 8.54
CA ASN A 270 5.87 6.05 7.91
C ASN A 270 4.89 6.42 9.04
N THR A 271 4.39 7.63 9.06
CA THR A 271 3.64 8.16 10.20
C THR A 271 2.58 9.17 9.78
N ASN A 272 1.56 9.36 10.59
CA ASN A 272 0.66 10.51 10.46
C ASN A 272 1.28 11.82 10.98
N ALA A 273 2.45 11.75 11.61
CA ALA A 273 3.20 12.87 12.19
C ALA A 273 2.41 13.78 13.15
N GLY A 274 1.30 13.29 13.70
CA GLY A 274 0.39 14.08 14.55
C GLY A 274 0.93 14.38 15.95
N LEU A 275 1.92 13.63 16.44
CA LEU A 275 2.52 13.77 17.76
C LEU A 275 3.87 14.51 17.65
N THR A 276 3.84 15.83 17.49
CA THR A 276 5.01 16.66 17.16
C THR A 276 6.20 16.45 18.10
N ASP A 277 6.00 16.39 19.42
CA ASP A 277 7.11 16.21 20.37
C ASP A 277 7.71 14.79 20.30
N HIS A 278 6.89 13.78 19.96
CA HIS A 278 7.37 12.42 19.69
C HIS A 278 8.21 12.38 18.42
N ILE A 279 7.74 13.01 17.35
CA ILE A 279 8.47 13.10 16.07
C ILE A 279 9.83 13.78 16.29
N ARG A 280 9.87 14.90 17.00
CA ARG A 280 11.14 15.57 17.35
C ARG A 280 12.12 14.63 18.03
N GLY A 281 11.67 13.94 19.09
CA GLY A 281 12.52 13.00 19.81
C GLY A 281 13.03 11.84 18.94
N ILE A 282 12.23 11.36 17.98
CA ILE A 282 12.61 10.31 17.05
C ILE A 282 13.66 10.83 16.05
N VAL A 283 13.46 12.04 15.50
CA VAL A 283 14.42 12.70 14.61
C VAL A 283 15.74 12.95 15.33
N ASP A 284 15.73 13.51 16.55
CA ASP A 284 16.91 13.76 17.37
C ASP A 284 17.65 12.47 17.79
N ALA A 285 16.98 11.32 17.73
CA ALA A 285 17.61 10.04 18.02
C ALA A 285 18.45 9.48 16.85
N GLY A 286 18.29 10.05 15.63
CA GLY A 286 19.02 9.62 14.45
C GLY A 286 18.14 8.94 13.39
N LEU A 287 16.89 9.37 13.24
CA LEU A 287 16.04 8.99 12.10
C LEU A 287 16.58 9.65 10.83
N ASP A 288 16.64 8.90 9.72
CA ASP A 288 17.16 9.41 8.44
C ASP A 288 16.03 9.86 7.51
N LEU A 289 14.90 9.14 7.48
CA LEU A 289 13.81 9.35 6.54
C LEU A 289 12.46 9.37 7.25
N MET A 290 11.56 10.22 6.80
CA MET A 290 10.18 10.26 7.27
C MET A 290 9.23 10.39 6.08
N ARG A 291 8.26 9.46 5.97
CA ARG A 291 7.15 9.54 5.03
C ARG A 291 5.88 9.88 5.80
N VAL A 292 5.30 11.05 5.51
CA VAL A 292 4.10 11.51 6.19
C VAL A 292 2.87 11.25 5.33
N SER A 293 1.93 10.49 5.89
CA SER A 293 0.67 10.19 5.22
C SER A 293 -0.27 11.40 5.28
N THR A 294 -0.59 11.97 4.12
CA THR A 294 -1.58 13.03 4.01
C THR A 294 -2.39 12.90 2.72
N ILE A 295 -3.73 12.93 2.83
CA ILE A 295 -4.65 12.87 1.69
C ILE A 295 -5.04 14.28 1.22
N SER A 296 -5.01 15.25 2.11
CA SER A 296 -5.43 16.62 1.84
C SER A 296 -4.76 17.60 2.81
N ALA A 297 -4.51 18.82 2.32
CA ALA A 297 -4.09 19.97 3.11
C ALA A 297 -5.27 20.81 3.65
N LEU A 298 -6.51 20.37 3.39
CA LEU A 298 -7.74 21.01 3.90
C LEU A 298 -8.22 20.27 5.15
N ASP A 299 -8.42 20.98 6.25
CA ASP A 299 -8.80 20.42 7.55
C ASP A 299 -10.03 19.51 7.48
N ASP A 300 -11.09 19.94 6.79
CA ASP A 300 -12.34 19.16 6.69
C ASP A 300 -12.11 17.81 6.00
N HIS A 301 -11.37 17.79 4.89
CA HIS A 301 -11.04 16.57 4.16
C HIS A 301 -10.10 15.68 4.97
N TYR A 302 -9.08 16.28 5.60
CA TYR A 302 -8.14 15.57 6.46
C TYR A 302 -8.88 14.88 7.63
N ASN A 303 -9.73 15.63 8.33
CA ASN A 303 -10.48 15.12 9.48
C ASN A 303 -11.50 14.06 9.09
N ALA A 304 -12.18 14.21 7.96
CA ALA A 304 -13.14 13.24 7.45
C ALA A 304 -12.46 11.89 7.13
N TYR A 305 -11.28 11.91 6.55
CA TYR A 305 -10.55 10.68 6.17
C TYR A 305 -9.80 10.04 7.33
N TYR A 306 -8.96 10.83 8.07
CA TYR A 306 -8.10 10.28 9.11
C TYR A 306 -8.77 10.12 10.47
N ARG A 307 -9.83 10.87 10.75
CA ARG A 307 -10.53 10.87 12.05
C ARG A 307 -9.53 10.97 13.22
N PRO A 308 -8.69 12.04 13.27
CA PRO A 308 -7.57 12.13 14.19
C PRO A 308 -8.06 12.20 15.65
N ARG A 309 -7.31 11.52 16.54
CA ARG A 309 -7.56 11.51 17.98
C ARG A 309 -6.42 12.23 18.70
N ARG A 310 -6.72 13.37 19.34
CA ARG A 310 -5.76 14.18 20.11
C ARG A 310 -4.64 14.82 19.29
N TYR A 311 -4.84 15.06 17.99
CA TYR A 311 -3.99 15.86 17.13
C TYR A 311 -4.80 16.45 15.97
N SER A 312 -4.22 17.39 15.23
CA SER A 312 -4.83 18.07 14.10
C SER A 312 -3.84 18.17 12.94
N LEU A 313 -4.31 18.61 11.76
CA LEU A 313 -3.45 18.88 10.62
C LEU A 313 -2.35 19.90 10.95
N ALA A 314 -2.64 20.90 11.80
CA ALA A 314 -1.64 21.87 12.26
C ALA A 314 -0.48 21.22 13.06
N ASN A 315 -0.73 20.12 13.79
CA ASN A 315 0.35 19.35 14.43
C ASN A 315 1.23 18.65 13.39
N VAL A 316 0.62 18.12 12.34
CA VAL A 316 1.35 17.49 11.22
C VAL A 316 2.25 18.52 10.53
N GLU A 317 1.70 19.69 10.20
CA GLU A 317 2.46 20.81 9.63
C GLU A 317 3.64 21.22 10.52
N LYS A 318 3.43 21.31 11.84
CA LYS A 318 4.48 21.63 12.80
C LYS A 318 5.57 20.55 12.86
N SER A 319 5.20 19.28 12.70
CA SER A 319 6.16 18.17 12.64
C SER A 319 6.99 18.19 11.36
N LEU A 320 6.39 18.56 10.22
CA LEU A 320 7.06 18.69 8.94
C LEU A 320 8.05 19.89 8.86
N LYS A 321 7.84 20.90 9.69
CA LYS A 321 8.72 22.08 9.75
C LYS A 321 9.95 21.89 10.65
N TYR A 322 9.99 20.82 11.41
CA TYR A 322 11.12 20.45 12.26
C TYR A 322 12.17 19.68 11.46
#